data_a28e6c2e608680b9c2f0a3c897ed4363
#
_entry.id   a28e6c2e608680b9c2f0a3c897ed4363
#
_cell.length_a   1.000
_cell.length_b   1.000
_cell.length_c   1.000
_cell.angle_alpha   90.00
_cell.angle_beta   90.00
_cell.angle_gamma   90.00
#
_symmetry.space_group_name_H-M   'P 1'
#
loop_
_entity.id
_entity.type
_entity.pdbx_description
1 polymer ?
#
loop_
_entity_poly.entity_id
_entity_poly.type
_entity_poly.pdbx_seq_one_letter_code
_entity_poly.pdbx_strand_id
1 'polypeptide(L)'
;RDNQGINGSLEATFRHRFAKKGRTYSIGLNSSYNTNDGSGSNWSQNQYNLPSRSYTDTLDQIYTTNRDGKNNSATLSYTEPIGKNKQLEFNYNISSNINNSGRATLGYNKATSNYDIAVPNLSNIFENTFNANRFTLNYRIQNAKYNFSIGSGLQVGDLVSKNISTNVNLKQHFVNLFPSANFRYDFTKAKNMRFFYNGRTSQPSAEQLQPVIDNSNPLLIRTGNPNLKQQFSHSFRFLFNSFDIFTQKIIFATISGSFIENDIQNSTTISGGGVQTIKPVNLSGTYNVNGFFNYGFPIKKPKSNLNLMANVSRSQTQTLVNSISNFTRNTNLGGTISWTTNIKEGFDMNFSSNSNLTMARYTLQPQQNGDFFSQTVSTEA
;
A
#
# COMPACT_ATOMS: atom_id res chain seq x y z
N ARG A 1 25.50 -4.15 -9.29
CA ARG A 1 24.77 -3.95 -8.03
C ARG A 1 24.72 -5.26 -7.25
N ASP A 2 25.17 -5.23 -6.03
CA ASP A 2 25.15 -6.35 -5.10
C ASP A 2 24.30 -5.97 -3.86
N ASN A 3 23.50 -6.91 -3.35
CA ASN A 3 22.69 -6.70 -2.16
C ASN A 3 22.70 -7.96 -1.31
N GLN A 4 22.91 -7.79 0.00
CA GLN A 4 22.83 -8.84 1.00
C GLN A 4 21.94 -8.38 2.13
N GLY A 5 21.12 -9.27 2.69
CA GLY A 5 20.21 -8.92 3.78
C GLY A 5 19.88 -10.11 4.66
N ILE A 6 19.63 -9.83 5.93
CA ILE A 6 19.18 -10.78 6.94
C ILE A 6 17.83 -10.30 7.49
N ASN A 7 16.87 -11.22 7.57
CA ASN A 7 15.58 -10.95 8.19
C ASN A 7 15.35 -11.97 9.31
N GLY A 8 14.94 -11.48 10.47
CA GLY A 8 14.58 -12.31 11.61
C GLY A 8 13.32 -11.79 12.27
N SER A 9 12.47 -12.68 12.78
CA SER A 9 11.30 -12.30 13.57
C SER A 9 11.07 -13.28 14.70
N LEU A 10 10.61 -12.75 15.84
CA LEU A 10 10.21 -13.49 17.02
C LEU A 10 8.80 -13.03 17.39
N GLU A 11 7.89 -13.98 17.53
CA GLU A 11 6.55 -13.74 18.04
C GLU A 11 6.28 -14.66 19.22
N ALA A 12 5.82 -14.09 20.34
CA ALA A 12 5.41 -14.84 21.53
C ALA A 12 4.02 -14.36 21.94
N THR A 13 3.11 -15.29 22.19
CA THR A 13 1.76 -14.95 22.66
C THR A 13 1.39 -15.84 23.84
N PHE A 14 1.06 -15.19 24.96
CA PHE A 14 0.44 -15.81 26.11
C PHE A 14 -1.06 -15.50 26.13
N ARG A 15 -1.89 -16.50 26.37
CA ARG A 15 -3.36 -16.34 26.46
C ARG A 15 -3.87 -17.03 27.72
N HIS A 16 -4.74 -16.33 28.43
CA HIS A 16 -5.41 -16.87 29.62
C HIS A 16 -6.92 -16.73 29.50
N ARG A 17 -7.62 -17.78 29.88
CA ARG A 17 -9.08 -17.81 29.94
C ARG A 17 -9.52 -17.89 31.42
N PHE A 18 -10.35 -16.97 31.84
CA PHE A 18 -10.92 -16.98 33.19
C PHE A 18 -12.10 -18.00 33.30
N ALA A 19 -12.51 -18.25 34.56
CA ALA A 19 -13.68 -19.09 34.84
C ALA A 19 -14.97 -18.48 34.25
N LYS A 20 -15.11 -17.15 34.23
CA LYS A 20 -16.23 -16.47 33.55
C LYS A 20 -16.11 -16.68 32.04
N LYS A 21 -17.10 -17.37 31.45
CA LYS A 21 -17.14 -17.67 30.02
C LYS A 21 -17.04 -16.41 29.17
N GLY A 22 -16.05 -16.39 28.28
CA GLY A 22 -15.80 -15.26 27.36
C GLY A 22 -14.86 -14.18 27.92
N ARG A 23 -14.47 -14.23 29.22
CA ARG A 23 -13.44 -13.35 29.78
C ARG A 23 -12.09 -13.94 29.49
N THR A 24 -11.24 -13.15 28.86
CA THR A 24 -9.87 -13.55 28.47
C THR A 24 -8.92 -12.37 28.58
N TYR A 25 -7.64 -12.67 28.81
CA TYR A 25 -6.59 -11.72 28.50
C TYR A 25 -5.49 -12.39 27.67
N SER A 26 -4.76 -11.60 26.92
CA SER A 26 -3.59 -12.06 26.21
C SER A 26 -2.50 -11.00 26.20
N ILE A 27 -1.26 -11.47 26.20
CA ILE A 27 -0.06 -10.66 26.03
C ILE A 27 0.66 -11.18 24.80
N GLY A 28 0.83 -10.33 23.81
CA GLY A 28 1.59 -10.62 22.61
C GLY A 28 2.86 -9.79 22.57
N LEU A 29 3.97 -10.40 22.24
CA LEU A 29 5.26 -9.76 21.99
C LEU A 29 5.66 -10.04 20.56
N ASN A 30 6.06 -9.02 19.84
CA ASN A 30 6.60 -9.15 18.49
C ASN A 30 7.89 -8.36 18.39
N SER A 31 8.94 -8.98 17.85
CA SER A 31 10.21 -8.35 17.54
C SER A 31 10.64 -8.79 16.16
N SER A 32 10.95 -7.84 15.30
CA SER A 32 11.51 -8.12 13.98
C SER A 32 12.73 -7.25 13.73
N TYR A 33 13.68 -7.84 13.02
CA TYR A 33 14.93 -7.21 12.62
C TYR A 33 15.19 -7.51 11.15
N ASN A 34 15.60 -6.51 10.41
CA ASN A 34 16.00 -6.66 9.02
C ASN A 34 17.23 -5.81 8.72
N THR A 35 18.14 -6.35 7.94
CA THR A 35 19.27 -5.60 7.34
C THR A 35 19.25 -5.73 5.84
N ASN A 36 19.78 -4.72 5.18
CA ASN A 36 20.02 -4.76 3.74
C ASN A 36 21.23 -3.88 3.43
N ASP A 37 22.34 -4.53 3.12
CA ASP A 37 23.57 -3.89 2.67
C ASP A 37 23.69 -4.03 1.17
N GLY A 38 24.06 -2.96 0.50
CA GLY A 38 24.17 -2.96 -0.94
C GLY A 38 25.34 -2.11 -1.44
N SER A 39 25.83 -2.45 -2.60
CA SER A 39 26.83 -1.68 -3.32
C SER A 39 26.49 -1.58 -4.80
N GLY A 40 26.98 -0.56 -5.46
CA GLY A 40 26.79 -0.39 -6.88
C GLY A 40 27.64 0.73 -7.46
N SER A 41 27.60 0.84 -8.78
CA SER A 41 28.25 1.91 -9.52
C SER A 41 27.23 2.65 -10.38
N ASN A 42 27.48 3.93 -10.57
CA ASN A 42 26.76 4.80 -11.49
C ASN A 42 27.77 5.37 -12.48
N TRP A 43 27.59 5.04 -13.75
CA TRP A 43 28.31 5.66 -14.83
C TRP A 43 27.33 6.25 -15.84
N SER A 44 27.47 7.52 -16.17
CA SER A 44 26.70 8.15 -17.24
C SER A 44 27.51 9.24 -17.90
N GLN A 45 27.26 9.44 -19.19
CA GLN A 45 27.85 10.51 -19.98
C GLN A 45 26.70 11.28 -20.66
N ASN A 46 26.53 12.54 -20.27
CA ASN A 46 25.49 13.40 -20.79
C ASN A 46 26.12 14.46 -21.70
N GLN A 47 25.70 14.53 -22.95
CA GLN A 47 26.11 15.58 -23.86
C GLN A 47 25.03 16.65 -23.92
N TYR A 48 25.39 17.87 -23.54
CA TYR A 48 24.53 19.01 -23.57
C TYR A 48 24.84 19.87 -24.81
N ASN A 49 23.88 20.01 -25.71
CA ASN A 49 23.97 20.85 -26.90
C ASN A 49 23.11 22.09 -26.69
N LEU A 50 23.67 23.11 -26.04
CA LEU A 50 23.01 24.38 -25.84
C LEU A 50 23.31 25.32 -27.02
N PRO A 51 22.45 26.33 -27.33
CA PRO A 51 22.69 27.28 -28.42
C PRO A 51 24.02 28.02 -28.33
N SER A 52 24.54 28.19 -27.11
CA SER A 52 25.80 28.95 -26.86
C SER A 52 27.03 28.06 -26.66
N ARG A 53 26.86 26.76 -26.34
CA ARG A 53 27.99 25.81 -26.16
C ARG A 53 27.50 24.36 -26.05
N SER A 54 28.35 23.45 -26.52
CA SER A 54 28.21 22.02 -26.23
C SER A 54 29.24 21.61 -25.18
N TYR A 55 28.84 20.81 -24.22
CA TYR A 55 29.75 20.17 -23.26
C TYR A 55 29.27 18.79 -22.88
N THR A 56 30.19 17.96 -22.46
CA THR A 56 29.90 16.61 -21.96
C THR A 56 30.15 16.57 -20.46
N ASP A 57 29.15 16.11 -19.74
CA ASP A 57 29.21 15.84 -18.31
C ASP A 57 29.29 14.33 -18.10
N THR A 58 30.32 13.88 -17.36
CA THR A 58 30.52 12.46 -17.06
C THR A 58 30.37 12.23 -15.56
N LEU A 59 29.42 11.42 -15.19
CA LEU A 59 29.24 10.91 -13.83
C LEU A 59 29.87 9.52 -13.76
N ASP A 60 30.85 9.34 -12.87
CA ASP A 60 31.49 8.05 -12.58
C ASP A 60 31.64 7.91 -11.06
N GLN A 61 30.83 7.05 -10.45
CA GLN A 61 30.69 6.94 -9.01
C GLN A 61 30.41 5.51 -8.58
N ILE A 62 30.90 5.16 -7.40
CA ILE A 62 30.46 3.98 -6.66
C ILE A 62 29.72 4.41 -5.40
N TYR A 63 28.83 3.55 -4.94
CA TYR A 63 28.12 3.80 -3.68
C TYR A 63 27.95 2.52 -2.88
N THR A 64 27.92 2.69 -1.56
CA THR A 64 27.50 1.67 -0.61
C THR A 64 26.26 2.14 0.12
N THR A 65 25.35 1.23 0.40
CA THR A 65 24.17 1.48 1.21
C THR A 65 24.09 0.46 2.34
N ASN A 66 23.76 0.95 3.53
CA ASN A 66 23.48 0.13 4.69
C ASN A 66 22.09 0.52 5.22
N ARG A 67 21.23 -0.45 5.42
CA ARG A 67 19.90 -0.24 5.97
C ARG A 67 19.63 -1.29 7.03
N ASP A 68 19.20 -0.86 8.20
CA ASP A 68 18.73 -1.74 9.25
C ASP A 68 17.40 -1.25 9.81
N GLY A 69 16.52 -2.19 10.09
CA GLY A 69 15.22 -1.94 10.65
C GLY A 69 14.99 -2.83 11.87
N LYS A 70 14.44 -2.25 12.93
CA LYS A 70 14.05 -2.94 14.14
C LYS A 70 12.62 -2.53 14.52
N ASN A 71 11.73 -3.50 14.60
CA ASN A 71 10.36 -3.27 14.99
C ASN A 71 10.03 -4.13 16.21
N ASN A 72 9.72 -3.48 17.33
CA ASN A 72 9.35 -4.14 18.57
C ASN A 72 7.95 -3.70 18.97
N SER A 73 7.09 -4.61 19.38
CA SER A 73 5.79 -4.27 19.91
C SER A 73 5.35 -5.23 21.02
N ALA A 74 4.61 -4.70 21.97
CA ALA A 74 3.90 -5.46 22.98
C ALA A 74 2.42 -5.08 22.94
N THR A 75 1.55 -6.07 22.95
CA THR A 75 0.09 -5.89 22.91
C THR A 75 -0.53 -6.60 24.12
N LEU A 76 -1.27 -5.87 24.93
CA LEU A 76 -2.15 -6.38 25.97
C LEU A 76 -3.58 -6.31 25.47
N SER A 77 -4.29 -7.43 25.48
CA SER A 77 -5.71 -7.49 25.13
C SER A 77 -6.51 -8.05 26.28
N TYR A 78 -7.62 -7.43 26.62
CA TYR A 78 -8.58 -7.89 27.63
C TYR A 78 -9.98 -7.89 27.08
N THR A 79 -10.68 -9.02 27.17
CA THR A 79 -12.06 -9.16 26.75
C THR A 79 -12.94 -9.39 27.96
N GLU A 80 -13.97 -8.55 28.12
CA GLU A 80 -15.00 -8.64 29.15
C GLU A 80 -16.36 -8.94 28.55
N PRO A 81 -17.00 -10.07 28.90
CA PRO A 81 -18.40 -10.32 28.56
C PRO A 81 -19.31 -9.46 29.43
N ILE A 82 -20.06 -8.54 28.82
CA ILE A 82 -20.98 -7.59 29.47
C ILE A 82 -22.44 -8.01 29.37
N GLY A 83 -22.72 -9.13 28.72
CA GLY A 83 -24.06 -9.68 28.58
C GLY A 83 -24.08 -10.91 27.70
N LYS A 84 -25.27 -11.48 27.46
CA LYS A 84 -25.42 -12.60 26.55
C LYS A 84 -25.01 -12.17 25.14
N ASN A 85 -23.95 -12.80 24.60
CA ASN A 85 -23.41 -12.52 23.25
C ASN A 85 -22.82 -11.11 23.04
N LYS A 86 -22.56 -10.36 24.12
CA LYS A 86 -21.99 -9.00 24.05
C LYS A 86 -20.66 -8.97 24.79
N GLN A 87 -19.66 -8.34 24.20
CA GLN A 87 -18.30 -8.24 24.74
C GLN A 87 -17.73 -6.84 24.51
N LEU A 88 -16.96 -6.37 25.48
CA LEU A 88 -16.03 -5.26 25.32
C LEU A 88 -14.62 -5.83 25.25
N GLU A 89 -13.84 -5.33 24.31
CA GLU A 89 -12.44 -5.69 24.14
C GLU A 89 -11.59 -4.43 24.21
N PHE A 90 -10.67 -4.43 25.17
CA PHE A 90 -9.70 -3.37 25.38
C PHE A 90 -8.35 -3.87 24.87
N ASN A 91 -7.69 -3.10 24.02
CA ASN A 91 -6.35 -3.41 23.57
C ASN A 91 -5.45 -2.21 23.85
N TYR A 92 -4.27 -2.51 24.40
CA TYR A 92 -3.19 -1.55 24.52
C TYR A 92 -1.98 -2.10 23.79
N ASN A 93 -1.46 -1.32 22.87
CA ASN A 93 -0.26 -1.66 22.12
C ASN A 93 0.78 -0.56 22.30
N ILE A 94 1.98 -0.95 22.69
CA ILE A 94 3.18 -0.14 22.66
C ILE A 94 4.08 -0.64 21.54
N SER A 95 4.61 0.25 20.73
CA SER A 95 5.48 -0.11 19.62
C SER A 95 6.62 0.87 19.46
N SER A 96 7.78 0.35 19.04
CA SER A 96 8.97 1.10 18.69
C SER A 96 9.47 0.59 17.34
N ASN A 97 9.57 1.47 16.38
CA ASN A 97 10.08 1.20 15.04
C ASN A 97 11.32 2.08 14.82
N ILE A 98 12.47 1.44 14.64
CA ILE A 98 13.75 2.09 14.39
C ILE A 98 14.19 1.70 12.99
N ASN A 99 14.50 2.69 12.15
CA ASN A 99 15.03 2.49 10.82
C ASN A 99 16.25 3.38 10.62
N ASN A 100 17.37 2.76 10.41
CA ASN A 100 18.62 3.43 10.08
C ASN A 100 18.91 3.21 8.59
N SER A 101 19.43 4.22 7.95
CA SER A 101 19.82 4.14 6.54
C SER A 101 21.05 5.00 6.32
N GLY A 102 22.10 4.37 5.80
CA GLY A 102 23.32 5.03 5.38
C GLY A 102 23.57 4.86 3.90
N ARG A 103 24.11 5.89 3.26
CA ARG A 103 24.66 5.83 1.92
C ARG A 103 25.97 6.60 1.90
N ALA A 104 27.03 5.98 1.43
CA ALA A 104 28.31 6.63 1.12
C ALA A 104 28.53 6.55 -0.39
N THR A 105 28.90 7.67 -0.99
CA THR A 105 29.15 7.78 -2.44
C THR A 105 30.56 8.36 -2.68
N LEU A 106 31.33 7.69 -3.53
CA LEU A 106 32.67 8.09 -3.92
C LEU A 106 32.70 8.31 -5.43
N GLY A 107 33.25 9.42 -5.87
CA GLY A 107 33.51 9.73 -7.26
C GLY A 107 34.89 9.20 -7.73
N TYR A 108 35.00 8.91 -9.01
CA TYR A 108 36.23 8.51 -9.64
C TYR A 108 37.22 9.66 -9.70
N ASN A 109 38.45 9.44 -9.23
CA ASN A 109 39.55 10.38 -9.27
C ASN A 109 40.53 10.00 -10.40
N LYS A 110 40.60 10.82 -11.44
CA LYS A 110 41.48 10.60 -12.57
C LYS A 110 42.97 10.65 -12.21
N ALA A 111 43.32 11.42 -11.16
CA ALA A 111 44.73 11.56 -10.74
C ALA A 111 45.26 10.32 -10.02
N THR A 112 44.39 9.66 -9.21
CA THR A 112 44.74 8.44 -8.48
C THR A 112 44.26 7.16 -9.17
N SER A 113 43.47 7.29 -10.24
CA SER A 113 42.79 6.18 -10.93
C SER A 113 41.94 5.32 -9.97
N ASN A 114 41.35 5.94 -8.95
CA ASN A 114 40.57 5.24 -7.91
C ASN A 114 39.30 6.02 -7.55
N TYR A 115 38.36 5.39 -6.84
CA TYR A 115 37.19 6.03 -6.28
C TYR A 115 37.50 6.52 -4.86
N ASP A 116 38.06 7.73 -4.73
CA ASP A 116 38.47 8.33 -3.46
C ASP A 116 37.94 9.75 -3.24
N ILE A 117 37.18 10.30 -4.18
CA ILE A 117 36.55 11.60 -4.05
C ILE A 117 35.22 11.44 -3.30
N ALA A 118 35.15 11.85 -2.03
CA ALA A 118 33.90 11.85 -1.30
C ALA A 118 32.87 12.78 -1.96
N VAL A 119 31.61 12.31 -2.09
CA VAL A 119 30.50 13.09 -2.63
C VAL A 119 29.49 13.36 -1.49
N PRO A 120 29.66 14.43 -0.67
CA PRO A 120 28.87 14.65 0.53
C PRO A 120 27.36 14.80 0.24
N ASN A 121 27.00 15.45 -0.88
CA ASN A 121 25.60 15.67 -1.25
C ASN A 121 24.85 14.38 -1.62
N LEU A 122 25.58 13.30 -1.91
CA LEU A 122 25.05 11.98 -2.20
C LEU A 122 25.29 10.96 -1.07
N SER A 123 25.91 11.42 0.02
CA SER A 123 26.27 10.61 1.18
C SER A 123 25.45 11.07 2.38
N ASN A 124 24.59 10.21 2.90
CA ASN A 124 23.68 10.56 4.00
C ASN A 124 23.51 9.39 4.96
N ILE A 125 23.46 9.70 6.25
CA ILE A 125 23.18 8.76 7.33
C ILE A 125 21.95 9.25 8.08
N PHE A 126 20.93 8.41 8.15
CA PHE A 126 19.65 8.69 8.82
C PHE A 126 19.38 7.70 9.93
N GLU A 127 18.90 8.23 11.06
CA GLU A 127 18.32 7.45 12.14
C GLU A 127 16.87 7.92 12.35
N ASN A 128 15.93 6.99 12.23
CA ASN A 128 14.52 7.28 12.43
C ASN A 128 13.94 6.37 13.48
N THR A 129 13.33 6.97 14.48
CA THR A 129 12.65 6.25 15.56
C THR A 129 11.22 6.73 15.64
N PHE A 130 10.28 5.80 15.52
CA PHE A 130 8.86 6.05 15.75
C PHE A 130 8.38 5.21 16.93
N ASN A 131 8.02 5.87 18.01
CA ASN A 131 7.45 5.27 19.22
C ASN A 131 5.97 5.59 19.28
N ALA A 132 5.12 4.61 19.51
CA ALA A 132 3.69 4.82 19.59
C ALA A 132 3.01 4.00 20.68
N ASN A 133 2.02 4.62 21.31
CA ASN A 133 1.08 3.99 22.23
C ASN A 133 -0.31 4.04 21.61
N ARG A 134 -1.00 2.90 21.53
CA ARG A 134 -2.34 2.79 20.97
C ARG A 134 -3.27 2.13 21.97
N PHE A 135 -4.36 2.80 22.30
CA PHE A 135 -5.49 2.26 23.03
C PHE A 135 -6.64 2.00 22.06
N THR A 136 -7.24 0.84 22.13
CA THR A 136 -8.39 0.48 21.29
C THR A 136 -9.49 -0.08 22.15
N LEU A 137 -10.72 0.39 21.92
CA LEU A 137 -11.94 -0.13 22.51
C LEU A 137 -12.83 -0.67 21.39
N ASN A 138 -13.21 -1.94 21.49
CA ASN A 138 -14.11 -2.60 20.58
C ASN A 138 -15.35 -3.09 21.34
N TYR A 139 -16.52 -2.80 20.81
CA TYR A 139 -17.77 -3.42 21.21
C TYR A 139 -18.14 -4.49 20.19
N ARG A 140 -18.41 -5.71 20.67
CA ARG A 140 -18.72 -6.86 19.83
C ARG A 140 -20.01 -7.52 20.25
N ILE A 141 -20.86 -7.83 19.28
CA ILE A 141 -22.04 -8.67 19.44
C ILE A 141 -21.85 -9.93 18.58
N GLN A 142 -22.14 -11.09 19.17
CA GLN A 142 -21.96 -12.38 18.52
C GLN A 142 -23.22 -13.22 18.67
N ASN A 143 -24.04 -13.26 17.62
CA ASN A 143 -25.26 -14.05 17.56
C ASN A 143 -25.16 -15.16 16.51
N ALA A 144 -26.11 -16.09 16.53
CA ALA A 144 -26.12 -17.21 15.58
C ALA A 144 -26.22 -16.76 14.11
N LYS A 145 -26.93 -15.65 13.84
CA LYS A 145 -27.14 -15.12 12.48
C LYS A 145 -26.28 -13.93 12.13
N TYR A 146 -25.76 -13.19 13.13
CA TYR A 146 -24.93 -12.02 12.84
C TYR A 146 -23.84 -11.82 13.88
N ASN A 147 -22.73 -11.29 13.39
CA ASN A 147 -21.62 -10.80 14.19
C ASN A 147 -21.41 -9.33 13.84
N PHE A 148 -21.36 -8.50 14.85
CA PHE A 148 -21.11 -7.07 14.71
C PHE A 148 -19.99 -6.66 15.65
N SER A 149 -19.06 -5.86 15.15
CA SER A 149 -18.01 -5.24 15.96
C SER A 149 -17.82 -3.81 15.49
N ILE A 150 -17.82 -2.88 16.42
CA ILE A 150 -17.47 -1.49 16.19
C ILE A 150 -16.46 -1.06 17.23
N GLY A 151 -15.48 -0.30 16.84
CA GLY A 151 -14.45 0.17 17.75
C GLY A 151 -13.70 1.38 17.22
N SER A 152 -12.94 1.98 18.10
CA SER A 152 -11.99 3.02 17.76
C SER A 152 -10.73 2.88 18.61
N GLY A 153 -9.60 3.16 18.01
CA GLY A 153 -8.31 3.28 18.69
C GLY A 153 -7.86 4.74 18.72
N LEU A 154 -7.23 5.14 19.81
CA LEU A 154 -6.47 6.38 19.91
C LEU A 154 -4.98 6.01 19.95
N GLN A 155 -4.21 6.56 19.03
CA GLN A 155 -2.75 6.42 19.00
C GLN A 155 -2.09 7.76 19.26
N VAL A 156 -1.13 7.74 20.18
CA VAL A 156 -0.21 8.85 20.43
C VAL A 156 1.19 8.34 20.06
N GLY A 157 1.91 9.07 19.22
CA GLY A 157 3.21 8.65 18.76
C GLY A 157 4.15 9.82 18.46
N ASP A 158 5.44 9.56 18.61
CA ASP A 158 6.51 10.50 18.37
C ASP A 158 7.47 9.94 17.32
N LEU A 159 7.69 10.72 16.27
CA LEU A 159 8.70 10.47 15.25
C LEU A 159 9.91 11.38 15.51
N VAL A 160 11.07 10.76 15.67
CA VAL A 160 12.35 11.44 15.71
C VAL A 160 13.17 11.00 14.50
N SER A 161 13.48 11.94 13.61
CA SER A 161 14.30 11.69 12.42
C SER A 161 15.56 12.54 12.51
N LYS A 162 16.73 11.88 12.54
CA LYS A 162 18.03 12.53 12.61
C LYS A 162 18.78 12.28 11.31
N ASN A 163 19.26 13.34 10.68
CA ASN A 163 20.28 13.25 9.66
C ASN A 163 21.64 13.55 10.29
N ILE A 164 22.46 12.51 10.45
CA ILE A 164 23.79 12.63 11.10
C ILE A 164 24.74 13.40 10.20
N SER A 165 24.66 13.22 8.88
CA SER A 165 25.56 13.88 7.92
C SER A 165 25.40 15.40 7.86
N THR A 166 24.16 15.89 8.04
CA THR A 166 23.85 17.32 8.00
C THR A 166 23.50 17.94 9.35
N ASN A 167 23.52 17.13 10.43
CA ASN A 167 23.14 17.50 11.80
C ASN A 167 21.72 18.08 11.90
N VAL A 168 20.78 17.58 11.07
CA VAL A 168 19.38 18.00 11.07
C VAL A 168 18.57 17.03 11.92
N ASN A 169 17.87 17.54 12.93
CA ASN A 169 16.96 16.79 13.79
C ASN A 169 15.52 17.26 13.57
N LEU A 170 14.64 16.35 13.21
CA LEU A 170 13.21 16.58 13.08
C LEU A 170 12.47 15.77 14.15
N LYS A 171 11.55 16.42 14.86
CA LYS A 171 10.65 15.77 15.81
C LYS A 171 9.21 16.11 15.42
N GLN A 172 8.37 15.10 15.31
CA GLN A 172 6.94 15.28 15.06
C GLN A 172 6.13 14.44 16.05
N HIS A 173 5.09 15.04 16.59
CA HIS A 173 4.13 14.41 17.48
C HIS A 173 2.82 14.16 16.75
N PHE A 174 2.23 12.99 16.94
CA PHE A 174 1.01 12.57 16.24
C PHE A 174 -0.04 12.05 17.21
N VAL A 175 -1.27 12.47 16.99
CA VAL A 175 -2.45 11.93 17.67
C VAL A 175 -3.45 11.50 16.60
N ASN A 176 -3.81 10.23 16.56
CA ASN A 176 -4.64 9.66 15.52
C ASN A 176 -5.75 8.78 16.07
N LEU A 177 -6.92 8.84 15.41
CA LEU A 177 -8.03 7.92 15.64
C LEU A 177 -8.00 6.79 14.61
N PHE A 178 -8.30 5.57 15.03
CA PHE A 178 -8.34 4.36 14.21
C PHE A 178 -9.73 3.72 14.33
N PRO A 179 -10.73 4.27 13.64
CA PRO A 179 -12.07 3.68 13.65
C PRO A 179 -12.08 2.36 12.90
N SER A 180 -12.86 1.41 13.39
CA SER A 180 -13.08 0.12 12.77
C SER A 180 -14.51 -0.34 12.95
N ALA A 181 -15.05 -1.03 11.93
CA ALA A 181 -16.34 -1.67 11.98
C ALA A 181 -16.32 -2.96 11.18
N ASN A 182 -16.88 -4.02 11.75
CA ASN A 182 -17.05 -5.29 11.08
C ASN A 182 -18.47 -5.76 11.27
N PHE A 183 -19.11 -6.19 10.20
CA PHE A 183 -20.44 -6.74 10.23
C PHE A 183 -20.49 -7.99 9.36
N ARG A 184 -21.04 -9.06 9.90
CA ARG A 184 -21.35 -10.29 9.18
C ARG A 184 -22.80 -10.66 9.45
N TYR A 185 -23.52 -11.02 8.40
CA TYR A 185 -24.86 -11.58 8.49
C TYR A 185 -24.93 -12.88 7.71
N ASP A 186 -25.33 -13.95 8.39
CA ASP A 186 -25.52 -15.28 7.83
C ASP A 186 -27.01 -15.52 7.58
N PHE A 187 -27.47 -15.38 6.34
CA PHE A 187 -28.84 -15.68 5.93
C PHE A 187 -29.10 -17.19 6.08
N THR A 188 -28.14 -17.98 5.61
CA THR A 188 -28.05 -19.42 5.76
C THR A 188 -26.58 -19.82 5.95
N LYS A 189 -26.28 -21.11 6.16
CA LYS A 189 -24.89 -21.59 6.21
C LYS A 189 -24.13 -21.34 4.90
N ALA A 190 -24.82 -21.29 3.77
CA ALA A 190 -24.24 -21.11 2.44
C ALA A 190 -24.47 -19.70 1.86
N LYS A 191 -25.19 -18.80 2.57
CA LYS A 191 -25.48 -17.43 2.11
C LYS A 191 -25.15 -16.45 3.21
N ASN A 192 -24.18 -15.58 2.96
CA ASN A 192 -23.75 -14.58 3.93
C ASN A 192 -23.31 -13.27 3.25
N MET A 193 -23.35 -12.20 4.02
CA MET A 193 -22.73 -10.92 3.68
C MET A 193 -21.79 -10.48 4.78
N ARG A 194 -20.75 -9.74 4.39
CA ARG A 194 -19.76 -9.18 5.31
C ARG A 194 -19.42 -7.76 4.90
N PHE A 195 -19.26 -6.91 5.88
CA PHE A 195 -18.78 -5.56 5.69
C PHE A 195 -17.62 -5.30 6.65
N PHE A 196 -16.57 -4.70 6.14
CA PHE A 196 -15.39 -4.30 6.89
C PHE A 196 -15.08 -2.85 6.60
N TYR A 197 -14.77 -2.12 7.63
CA TYR A 197 -14.27 -0.77 7.54
C TYR A 197 -13.13 -0.59 8.53
N ASN A 198 -12.04 0.07 8.13
CA ASN A 198 -10.97 0.47 9.00
C ASN A 198 -10.27 1.75 8.54
N GLY A 199 -9.98 2.63 9.50
CA GLY A 199 -9.11 3.77 9.30
C GLY A 199 -7.68 3.43 9.72
N ARG A 200 -6.69 3.88 8.94
CA ARG A 200 -5.26 3.70 9.23
C ARG A 200 -4.47 4.95 8.87
N THR A 201 -3.44 5.24 9.67
CA THR A 201 -2.45 6.25 9.34
C THR A 201 -1.17 5.63 8.81
N SER A 202 -0.47 6.36 7.96
CA SER A 202 0.88 6.05 7.51
C SER A 202 1.76 7.29 7.68
N GLN A 203 2.91 7.11 8.31
CA GLN A 203 3.89 8.18 8.51
C GLN A 203 4.66 8.44 7.21
N PRO A 204 5.10 9.69 6.98
CA PRO A 204 6.09 9.98 5.98
C PRO A 204 7.37 9.19 6.26
N SER A 205 8.07 8.75 5.21
CA SER A 205 9.39 8.17 5.37
C SER A 205 10.43 9.24 5.74
N ALA A 206 11.55 8.80 6.29
CA ALA A 206 12.66 9.69 6.58
C ALA A 206 13.15 10.47 5.36
N GLU A 207 13.30 9.76 4.27
CA GLU A 207 13.72 10.31 2.98
C GLU A 207 12.74 11.38 2.47
N GLN A 208 11.43 11.17 2.69
CA GLN A 208 10.40 12.15 2.34
C GLN A 208 10.42 13.39 3.24
N LEU A 209 10.81 13.25 4.51
CA LEU A 209 10.82 14.37 5.46
C LEU A 209 12.07 15.23 5.37
N GLN A 210 13.20 14.65 4.99
CA GLN A 210 14.47 15.35 5.08
C GLN A 210 14.77 16.16 3.83
N PRO A 211 15.04 17.48 3.95
CA PRO A 211 15.29 18.37 2.82
C PRO A 211 16.72 18.19 2.27
N VAL A 212 17.13 16.93 2.10
CA VAL A 212 18.41 16.59 1.47
C VAL A 212 18.21 16.43 -0.01
N ILE A 213 19.08 17.05 -0.79
CA ILE A 213 19.02 17.04 -2.24
C ILE A 213 19.72 15.77 -2.74
N ASP A 214 19.01 14.92 -3.48
CA ASP A 214 19.57 13.86 -4.29
C ASP A 214 19.63 14.34 -5.74
N ASN A 215 20.83 14.58 -6.21
CA ASN A 215 21.17 14.98 -7.59
C ASN A 215 21.99 13.90 -8.31
N SER A 216 21.89 12.66 -7.91
CA SER A 216 22.53 11.51 -8.56
C SER A 216 22.19 11.40 -10.05
N ASN A 217 21.02 11.94 -10.42
CA ASN A 217 20.68 12.23 -11.82
C ASN A 217 20.53 13.76 -11.98
N PRO A 218 21.42 14.43 -12.72
CA PRO A 218 21.38 15.88 -12.89
C PRO A 218 20.09 16.42 -13.52
N LEU A 219 19.37 15.57 -14.26
CA LEU A 219 18.07 15.92 -14.85
C LEU A 219 16.89 15.61 -13.94
N LEU A 220 17.11 14.92 -12.82
CA LEU A 220 16.07 14.50 -11.88
C LEU A 220 16.52 14.72 -10.43
N ILE A 221 16.29 15.90 -9.92
CA ILE A 221 16.63 16.27 -8.55
C ILE A 221 15.49 15.90 -7.61
N ARG A 222 15.81 15.23 -6.50
CA ARG A 222 14.83 14.91 -5.45
C ARG A 222 15.19 15.62 -4.16
N THR A 223 14.17 16.07 -3.43
CA THR A 223 14.33 16.67 -2.10
C THR A 223 13.17 16.26 -1.20
N GLY A 224 13.40 16.17 0.09
CA GLY A 224 12.34 15.90 1.05
C GLY A 224 11.57 17.18 1.48
N ASN A 225 10.54 16.98 2.29
CA ASN A 225 9.69 18.01 2.82
C ASN A 225 9.41 17.79 4.32
N PRO A 226 10.01 18.57 5.23
CA PRO A 226 9.83 18.41 6.68
C PRO A 226 8.41 18.75 7.16
N ASN A 227 7.59 19.41 6.32
CA ASN A 227 6.23 19.81 6.66
C ASN A 227 5.16 18.77 6.29
N LEU A 228 5.58 17.56 5.90
CA LEU A 228 4.64 16.50 5.58
C LEU A 228 3.84 16.07 6.80
N LYS A 229 2.55 15.90 6.58
CA LYS A 229 1.61 15.30 7.52
C LYS A 229 1.48 13.81 7.26
N GLN A 230 1.02 13.07 8.27
CA GLN A 230 0.62 11.66 8.07
C GLN A 230 -0.54 11.56 7.09
N GLN A 231 -0.51 10.50 6.30
CA GLN A 231 -1.66 10.06 5.52
C GLN A 231 -2.69 9.38 6.42
N PHE A 232 -3.97 9.55 6.12
CA PHE A 232 -5.03 8.77 6.70
C PHE A 232 -5.79 8.03 5.60
N SER A 233 -5.84 6.71 5.69
CA SER A 233 -6.54 5.86 4.73
C SER A 233 -7.81 5.28 5.35
N HIS A 234 -8.95 5.56 4.74
CA HIS A 234 -10.21 4.88 4.96
C HIS A 234 -10.31 3.70 4.01
N SER A 235 -10.43 2.49 4.54
CA SER A 235 -10.59 1.29 3.71
C SER A 235 -11.91 0.61 4.04
N PHE A 236 -12.64 0.20 3.02
CA PHE A 236 -13.88 -0.56 3.17
C PHE A 236 -13.89 -1.77 2.25
N ARG A 237 -14.58 -2.82 2.68
CA ARG A 237 -14.83 -4.00 1.88
C ARG A 237 -16.20 -4.55 2.20
N PHE A 238 -16.99 -4.78 1.16
CA PHE A 238 -18.24 -5.52 1.20
C PHE A 238 -18.07 -6.84 0.45
N LEU A 239 -18.57 -7.93 1.01
CA LEU A 239 -18.57 -9.26 0.42
C LEU A 239 -19.96 -9.85 0.55
N PHE A 240 -20.45 -10.41 -0.53
CA PHE A 240 -21.65 -11.22 -0.57
C PHE A 240 -21.34 -12.55 -1.21
N ASN A 241 -21.74 -13.62 -0.56
CA ASN A 241 -21.55 -14.98 -1.02
C ASN A 241 -22.85 -15.77 -0.87
N SER A 242 -23.25 -16.47 -1.90
CA SER A 242 -24.43 -17.32 -1.91
C SER A 242 -24.18 -18.55 -2.76
N PHE A 243 -24.39 -19.72 -2.20
CA PHE A 243 -24.41 -20.97 -2.91
C PHE A 243 -25.71 -21.71 -2.60
N ASP A 244 -26.43 -22.13 -3.63
CA ASP A 244 -27.62 -22.95 -3.52
C ASP A 244 -27.33 -24.38 -3.97
N ILE A 245 -27.32 -25.30 -3.01
CA ILE A 245 -27.04 -26.72 -3.26
C ILE A 245 -28.03 -27.37 -4.23
N PHE A 246 -29.32 -26.99 -4.18
CA PHE A 246 -30.35 -27.60 -5.01
C PHE A 246 -30.33 -27.12 -6.45
N THR A 247 -30.13 -25.83 -6.63
CA THR A 247 -30.08 -25.21 -7.96
C THR A 247 -28.66 -25.10 -8.50
N GLN A 248 -27.64 -25.39 -7.69
CA GLN A 248 -26.21 -25.27 -7.98
C GLN A 248 -25.80 -23.85 -8.43
N LYS A 249 -26.59 -22.86 -8.06
CA LYS A 249 -26.31 -21.45 -8.38
C LYS A 249 -25.31 -20.86 -7.39
N ILE A 250 -24.35 -20.15 -7.93
CA ILE A 250 -23.32 -19.43 -7.18
C ILE A 250 -23.47 -17.95 -7.47
N ILE A 251 -23.52 -17.13 -6.41
CA ILE A 251 -23.40 -15.67 -6.51
C ILE A 251 -22.26 -15.26 -5.59
N PHE A 252 -21.31 -14.55 -6.16
CA PHE A 252 -20.25 -13.91 -5.41
C PHE A 252 -20.14 -12.45 -5.84
N ALA A 253 -20.17 -11.54 -4.87
CA ALA A 253 -19.98 -10.12 -5.12
C ALA A 253 -19.03 -9.53 -4.09
N THR A 254 -18.11 -8.68 -4.53
CA THR A 254 -17.27 -7.90 -3.64
C THR A 254 -17.16 -6.47 -4.16
N ILE A 255 -17.21 -5.52 -3.22
CA ILE A 255 -16.88 -4.12 -3.46
C ILE A 255 -15.86 -3.75 -2.41
N SER A 256 -14.74 -3.19 -2.84
CA SER A 256 -13.70 -2.71 -1.93
C SER A 256 -13.16 -1.38 -2.44
N GLY A 257 -12.70 -0.55 -1.52
CA GLY A 257 -12.07 0.69 -1.90
C GLY A 257 -11.35 1.34 -0.74
N SER A 258 -10.59 2.38 -1.07
CA SER A 258 -9.95 3.25 -0.12
C SER A 258 -10.01 4.71 -0.58
N PHE A 259 -10.07 5.60 0.41
CA PHE A 259 -9.90 7.04 0.25
C PHE A 259 -8.73 7.46 1.14
N ILE A 260 -7.85 8.28 0.60
CA ILE A 260 -6.65 8.72 1.31
C ILE A 260 -6.71 10.22 1.51
N GLU A 261 -6.69 10.65 2.77
CA GLU A 261 -6.54 12.03 3.18
C GLU A 261 -5.06 12.34 3.41
N ASN A 262 -4.62 13.55 3.05
CA ASN A 262 -3.22 13.96 3.14
C ASN A 262 -2.27 12.98 2.45
N ASP A 263 -2.66 12.42 1.32
CA ASP A 263 -1.84 11.48 0.55
C ASP A 263 -0.52 12.12 0.17
N ILE A 264 0.59 11.42 0.41
CA ILE A 264 1.92 11.93 0.11
C ILE A 264 2.26 11.59 -1.34
N GLN A 265 2.15 12.62 -2.18
CA GLN A 265 2.37 12.54 -3.61
C GLN A 265 3.49 13.48 -4.04
N ASN A 266 4.01 13.29 -5.26
CA ASN A 266 5.08 14.12 -5.79
C ASN A 266 4.55 15.41 -6.39
N SER A 267 5.21 16.51 -6.04
CA SER A 267 5.17 17.77 -6.78
C SER A 267 6.41 17.84 -7.65
N THR A 268 6.23 17.92 -8.96
CA THR A 268 7.30 18.00 -9.96
C THR A 268 7.36 19.42 -10.51
N THR A 269 8.50 20.07 -10.39
CA THR A 269 8.78 21.36 -11.04
C THR A 269 9.76 21.12 -12.18
N ILE A 270 9.41 21.57 -13.38
CA ILE A 270 10.23 21.43 -14.59
C ILE A 270 10.80 22.79 -14.94
N SER A 271 12.12 22.93 -14.95
CA SER A 271 12.83 24.14 -15.35
C SER A 271 12.87 24.29 -16.87
N GLY A 272 13.17 25.50 -17.37
CA GLY A 272 13.35 25.76 -18.80
C GLY A 272 14.46 24.92 -19.48
N GLY A 273 15.40 24.39 -18.70
CA GLY A 273 16.44 23.46 -19.18
C GLY A 273 16.03 21.97 -19.11
N GLY A 274 14.78 21.64 -18.81
CA GLY A 274 14.28 20.26 -18.74
C GLY A 274 14.62 19.53 -17.44
N VAL A 275 15.33 20.14 -16.50
CA VAL A 275 15.61 19.56 -15.18
C VAL A 275 14.31 19.47 -14.38
N GLN A 276 14.03 18.29 -13.86
CA GLN A 276 12.87 18.01 -13.02
C GLN A 276 13.28 18.00 -11.54
N THR A 277 12.59 18.81 -10.72
CA THR A 277 12.74 18.77 -9.27
C THR A 277 11.49 18.13 -8.66
N ILE A 278 11.65 17.03 -7.94
CA ILE A 278 10.58 16.29 -7.28
C ILE A 278 10.64 16.55 -5.78
N LYS A 279 9.51 16.98 -5.22
CA LYS A 279 9.32 17.21 -3.78
C LYS A 279 8.03 16.56 -3.33
N PRO A 280 8.01 15.74 -2.25
CA PRO A 280 6.79 15.16 -1.71
C PRO A 280 5.93 16.24 -1.04
N VAL A 281 4.61 16.16 -1.25
CA VAL A 281 3.60 17.07 -0.70
C VAL A 281 2.37 16.28 -0.29
N ASN A 282 1.60 16.78 0.69
CA ASN A 282 0.31 16.19 1.01
C ASN A 282 -0.76 16.73 0.07
N LEU A 283 -1.46 15.82 -0.59
CA LEU A 283 -2.59 16.12 -1.47
C LEU A 283 -3.81 15.30 -1.01
N SER A 284 -5.01 15.73 -1.40
CA SER A 284 -6.25 15.02 -1.10
C SER A 284 -7.01 14.71 -2.38
N GLY A 285 -7.79 13.62 -2.36
CA GLY A 285 -8.57 13.21 -3.53
C GLY A 285 -8.07 11.93 -4.18
N THR A 286 -7.08 11.27 -3.59
CA THR A 286 -6.66 9.92 -4.00
C THR A 286 -7.69 8.90 -3.50
N TYR A 287 -8.20 8.09 -4.42
CA TYR A 287 -9.08 6.97 -4.09
C TYR A 287 -8.90 5.82 -5.07
N ASN A 288 -9.27 4.63 -4.61
CA ASN A 288 -9.52 3.49 -5.47
C ASN A 288 -10.82 2.79 -5.04
N VAL A 289 -11.56 2.29 -6.03
CA VAL A 289 -12.76 1.47 -5.81
C VAL A 289 -12.71 0.32 -6.79
N ASN A 290 -12.93 -0.89 -6.29
CA ASN A 290 -12.94 -2.12 -7.09
C ASN A 290 -14.21 -2.89 -6.78
N GLY A 291 -14.90 -3.33 -7.82
CA GLY A 291 -16.06 -4.21 -7.76
C GLY A 291 -15.82 -5.47 -8.56
N PHE A 292 -16.28 -6.59 -8.05
CA PHE A 292 -16.32 -7.86 -8.78
C PHE A 292 -17.63 -8.55 -8.50
N PHE A 293 -18.22 -9.10 -9.54
CA PHE A 293 -19.44 -9.87 -9.49
C PHE A 293 -19.28 -11.15 -10.29
N ASN A 294 -19.72 -12.25 -9.73
CA ASN A 294 -19.78 -13.54 -10.40
C ASN A 294 -21.14 -14.19 -10.16
N TYR A 295 -21.77 -14.66 -11.25
CA TYR A 295 -22.98 -15.45 -11.22
C TYR A 295 -22.80 -16.70 -12.06
N GLY A 296 -22.76 -17.86 -11.37
CA GLY A 296 -22.67 -19.17 -11.99
C GLY A 296 -23.96 -19.96 -11.83
N PHE A 297 -24.41 -20.60 -12.89
CA PHE A 297 -25.60 -21.46 -12.86
C PHE A 297 -25.54 -22.58 -13.89
N PRO A 298 -26.11 -23.76 -13.59
CA PRO A 298 -26.21 -24.85 -14.53
C PRO A 298 -27.35 -24.67 -15.51
N ILE A 299 -27.13 -25.12 -16.73
CA ILE A 299 -28.12 -25.28 -17.79
C ILE A 299 -28.42 -26.76 -17.94
N LYS A 300 -29.71 -27.13 -17.91
CA LYS A 300 -30.13 -28.54 -17.91
C LYS A 300 -30.00 -29.22 -19.27
N LYS A 301 -30.26 -28.47 -20.36
CA LYS A 301 -30.19 -28.96 -21.72
C LYS A 301 -29.63 -27.90 -22.69
N PRO A 302 -28.45 -28.10 -23.32
CA PRO A 302 -27.49 -29.19 -23.03
C PRO A 302 -26.94 -29.07 -21.60
N LYS A 303 -26.51 -30.18 -21.03
CA LYS A 303 -25.94 -30.21 -19.66
C LYS A 303 -24.65 -29.38 -19.65
N SER A 304 -24.71 -28.20 -19.04
CA SER A 304 -23.61 -27.24 -19.10
C SER A 304 -23.67 -26.28 -17.90
N ASN A 305 -22.59 -25.53 -17.69
CA ASN A 305 -22.49 -24.47 -16.69
C ASN A 305 -22.18 -23.15 -17.37
N LEU A 306 -22.89 -22.11 -17.01
CA LEU A 306 -22.63 -20.74 -17.44
C LEU A 306 -22.16 -19.91 -16.26
N ASN A 307 -21.03 -19.24 -16.45
CA ASN A 307 -20.47 -18.27 -15.49
C ASN A 307 -20.42 -16.89 -16.16
N LEU A 308 -21.03 -15.91 -15.50
CA LEU A 308 -21.03 -14.51 -15.88
C LEU A 308 -20.22 -13.75 -14.85
N MET A 309 -19.14 -13.11 -15.25
CA MET A 309 -18.31 -12.30 -14.37
C MET A 309 -18.28 -10.87 -14.89
N ALA A 310 -18.32 -9.93 -13.96
CA ALA A 310 -18.12 -8.52 -14.24
C ALA A 310 -17.14 -7.94 -13.21
N ASN A 311 -16.24 -7.10 -13.66
CA ASN A 311 -15.36 -6.35 -12.78
C ASN A 311 -15.35 -4.88 -13.19
N VAL A 312 -15.24 -4.03 -12.19
CA VAL A 312 -15.07 -2.59 -12.34
C VAL A 312 -13.97 -2.13 -11.40
N SER A 313 -13.04 -1.35 -11.90
CA SER A 313 -12.11 -0.64 -11.04
C SER A 313 -12.04 0.82 -11.46
N ARG A 314 -11.97 1.70 -10.47
CA ARG A 314 -11.76 3.13 -10.70
C ARG A 314 -10.79 3.67 -9.67
N SER A 315 -9.74 4.32 -10.15
CA SER A 315 -8.76 5.00 -9.31
C SER A 315 -8.56 6.44 -9.74
N GLN A 316 -8.25 7.28 -8.79
CA GLN A 316 -7.80 8.65 -8.99
C GLN A 316 -6.59 8.92 -8.13
N THR A 317 -5.57 9.50 -8.72
CA THR A 317 -4.42 10.07 -8.01
C THR A 317 -4.27 11.54 -8.39
N GLN A 318 -3.82 12.35 -7.45
CA GLN A 318 -3.51 13.76 -7.67
C GLN A 318 -2.00 13.95 -7.55
N THR A 319 -1.41 14.67 -8.49
CA THR A 319 -0.01 15.12 -8.46
C THR A 319 0.05 16.62 -8.78
N LEU A 320 1.16 17.27 -8.49
CA LEU A 320 1.41 18.64 -8.91
C LEU A 320 2.50 18.66 -9.98
N VAL A 321 2.27 19.39 -11.05
CA VAL A 321 3.27 19.69 -12.08
C VAL A 321 3.32 21.19 -12.27
N ASN A 322 4.46 21.79 -11.98
CA ASN A 322 4.64 23.25 -11.96
C ASN A 322 3.56 23.97 -11.12
N SER A 323 3.25 23.40 -9.93
CA SER A 323 2.22 23.88 -9.00
C SER A 323 0.78 23.76 -9.51
N ILE A 324 0.53 23.15 -10.67
CA ILE A 324 -0.81 22.90 -11.21
C ILE A 324 -1.24 21.48 -10.86
N SER A 325 -2.46 21.31 -10.36
CA SER A 325 -3.01 20.01 -10.03
C SER A 325 -3.24 19.15 -11.27
N ASN A 326 -2.69 17.97 -11.29
CA ASN A 326 -2.93 16.97 -12.28
C ASN A 326 -3.66 15.78 -11.65
N PHE A 327 -4.87 15.49 -12.12
CA PHE A 327 -5.61 14.29 -11.75
C PHE A 327 -5.45 13.24 -12.84
N THR A 328 -4.96 12.08 -12.43
CA THR A 328 -4.94 10.87 -13.26
C THR A 328 -6.07 9.97 -12.80
N ARG A 329 -7.00 9.65 -13.71
CA ARG A 329 -8.14 8.78 -13.47
C ARG A 329 -8.08 7.59 -14.40
N ASN A 330 -8.05 6.39 -13.82
CA ASN A 330 -8.11 5.15 -14.55
C ASN A 330 -9.41 4.42 -14.22
N THR A 331 -10.13 3.98 -15.25
CA THR A 331 -11.32 3.15 -15.10
C THR A 331 -11.16 1.92 -15.95
N ASN A 332 -11.33 0.75 -15.35
CA ASN A 332 -11.36 -0.53 -16.05
C ASN A 332 -12.73 -1.18 -15.86
N LEU A 333 -13.34 -1.59 -16.96
CA LEU A 333 -14.59 -2.34 -16.98
C LEU A 333 -14.32 -3.66 -17.68
N GLY A 334 -14.53 -4.76 -16.99
CA GLY A 334 -14.32 -6.08 -17.55
C GLY A 334 -15.58 -6.93 -17.45
N GLY A 335 -15.80 -7.76 -18.44
CA GLY A 335 -16.86 -8.75 -18.49
C GLY A 335 -16.34 -10.07 -19.05
N THR A 336 -16.67 -11.17 -18.38
CA THR A 336 -16.32 -12.52 -18.85
C THR A 336 -17.57 -13.38 -18.89
N ILE A 337 -17.78 -14.06 -20.01
CA ILE A 337 -18.77 -15.11 -20.17
C ILE A 337 -17.99 -16.41 -20.36
N SER A 338 -18.22 -17.38 -19.49
CA SER A 338 -17.60 -18.70 -19.60
C SER A 338 -18.69 -19.77 -19.63
N TRP A 339 -18.68 -20.56 -20.66
CA TRP A 339 -19.60 -21.68 -20.86
C TRP A 339 -18.83 -22.99 -20.96
N THR A 340 -19.13 -23.90 -20.06
CA THR A 340 -18.51 -25.24 -19.99
C THR A 340 -19.59 -26.28 -20.16
N THR A 341 -19.41 -27.19 -21.08
CA THR A 341 -20.36 -28.26 -21.33
C THR A 341 -19.66 -29.61 -21.34
N ASN A 342 -20.35 -30.60 -20.77
CA ASN A 342 -20.02 -32.01 -20.88
C ASN A 342 -21.18 -32.67 -21.61
N ILE A 343 -21.06 -32.84 -22.92
CA ILE A 343 -22.16 -33.29 -23.78
C ILE A 343 -22.30 -34.82 -23.74
N LYS A 344 -21.19 -35.56 -23.69
CA LYS A 344 -21.11 -37.00 -23.60
C LYS A 344 -19.88 -37.42 -22.83
N GLU A 345 -19.83 -38.68 -22.34
CA GLU A 345 -18.58 -39.26 -21.85
C GLU A 345 -17.50 -39.16 -22.93
N GLY A 346 -16.42 -38.40 -22.62
CA GLY A 346 -15.28 -38.18 -23.50
C GLY A 346 -15.38 -36.97 -24.42
N PHE A 347 -16.38 -36.07 -24.28
CA PHE A 347 -16.42 -34.81 -24.99
C PHE A 347 -16.79 -33.65 -24.07
N ASP A 348 -15.79 -32.88 -23.73
CA ASP A 348 -15.89 -31.63 -22.94
C ASP A 348 -15.58 -30.44 -23.84
N MET A 349 -16.31 -29.35 -23.69
CA MET A 349 -16.05 -28.12 -24.39
C MET A 349 -16.10 -26.94 -23.44
N ASN A 350 -15.08 -26.11 -23.50
CA ASN A 350 -14.98 -24.85 -22.80
C ASN A 350 -14.98 -23.71 -23.81
N PHE A 351 -15.87 -22.75 -23.62
CA PHE A 351 -15.89 -21.49 -24.33
C PHE A 351 -15.75 -20.35 -23.34
N SER A 352 -14.86 -19.42 -23.58
CA SER A 352 -14.79 -18.19 -22.79
C SER A 352 -14.57 -16.97 -23.67
N SER A 353 -15.28 -15.89 -23.35
CA SER A 353 -15.08 -14.57 -23.93
C SER A 353 -14.84 -13.57 -22.79
N ASN A 354 -13.69 -12.93 -22.83
CA ASN A 354 -13.29 -11.89 -21.91
C ASN A 354 -13.18 -10.56 -22.66
N SER A 355 -13.94 -9.56 -22.23
CA SER A 355 -13.92 -8.21 -22.79
C SER A 355 -13.45 -7.24 -21.69
N ASN A 356 -12.53 -6.35 -22.02
CA ASN A 356 -12.02 -5.36 -21.10
C ASN A 356 -11.91 -3.99 -21.77
N LEU A 357 -12.45 -2.96 -21.11
CA LEU A 357 -12.36 -1.56 -21.50
C LEU A 357 -11.57 -0.79 -20.46
N THR A 358 -10.41 -0.26 -20.87
CA THR A 358 -9.57 0.60 -20.02
C THR A 358 -9.67 2.03 -20.51
N MET A 359 -10.02 2.95 -19.62
CA MET A 359 -10.14 4.37 -19.88
C MET A 359 -9.15 5.15 -19.00
N ALA A 360 -8.25 5.90 -19.61
CA ALA A 360 -7.31 6.77 -18.92
C ALA A 360 -7.67 8.24 -19.17
N ARG A 361 -7.67 9.07 -18.11
CA ARG A 361 -8.01 10.50 -18.18
C ARG A 361 -7.02 11.31 -17.36
N TYR A 362 -6.44 12.32 -18.02
CA TYR A 362 -5.45 13.23 -17.46
C TYR A 362 -5.96 14.66 -17.56
N THR A 363 -5.82 15.45 -16.48
CA THR A 363 -6.30 16.84 -16.52
C THR A 363 -5.32 17.81 -17.18
N LEU A 364 -4.00 17.61 -17.00
CA LEU A 364 -2.99 18.48 -17.61
C LEU A 364 -2.64 18.13 -19.04
N GLN A 365 -2.88 16.89 -19.45
CA GLN A 365 -2.56 16.39 -20.79
C GLN A 365 -3.77 15.66 -21.39
N PRO A 366 -4.89 16.38 -21.64
CA PRO A 366 -6.12 15.75 -22.14
C PRO A 366 -5.92 15.07 -23.51
N GLN A 367 -4.93 15.47 -24.28
CA GLN A 367 -4.55 14.81 -25.54
C GLN A 367 -4.02 13.38 -25.35
N GLN A 368 -3.61 13.01 -24.14
CA GLN A 368 -3.19 11.64 -23.79
C GLN A 368 -4.36 10.80 -23.26
N ASN A 369 -5.56 11.37 -23.17
CA ASN A 369 -6.75 10.59 -22.83
C ASN A 369 -6.99 9.51 -23.87
N GLY A 370 -7.24 8.29 -23.40
CA GLY A 370 -7.43 7.17 -24.29
C GLY A 370 -8.39 6.13 -23.72
N ASP A 371 -9.06 5.46 -24.63
CA ASP A 371 -9.89 4.29 -24.35
C ASP A 371 -9.31 3.11 -25.12
N PHE A 372 -9.05 2.06 -24.41
CA PHE A 372 -8.51 0.83 -24.97
C PHE A 372 -9.48 -0.31 -24.70
N PHE A 373 -9.99 -0.92 -25.76
CA PHE A 373 -10.83 -2.12 -25.69
C PHE A 373 -10.04 -3.33 -26.13
N SER A 374 -10.11 -4.39 -25.35
CA SER A 374 -9.56 -5.69 -25.69
C SER A 374 -10.61 -6.78 -25.49
N GLN A 375 -10.62 -7.75 -26.39
CA GLN A 375 -11.44 -8.94 -26.28
C GLN A 375 -10.61 -10.17 -26.60
N THR A 376 -10.73 -11.17 -25.73
CA THR A 376 -10.10 -12.48 -25.92
C THR A 376 -11.20 -13.53 -25.94
N VAL A 377 -11.24 -14.32 -26.98
CA VAL A 377 -12.13 -15.46 -27.12
C VAL A 377 -11.28 -16.72 -27.15
N SER A 378 -11.59 -17.69 -26.30
CA SER A 378 -10.91 -18.98 -26.26
C SER A 378 -11.93 -20.11 -26.32
N THR A 379 -11.57 -21.17 -27.05
CA THR A 379 -12.34 -22.38 -27.15
C THR A 379 -11.38 -23.57 -26.98
N GLU A 380 -11.76 -24.54 -26.15
CA GLU A 380 -11.03 -25.76 -25.92
C GLU A 380 -12.03 -26.92 -25.99
N ALA A 381 -11.66 -28.02 -26.64
CA ALA A 381 -12.50 -29.22 -26.82
C ALA A 381 -11.67 -30.48 -26.66
#